data_432660a3b7cecd730402306ddffccd61
#
_entry.id   432660a3b7cecd730402306ddffccd61
#
_cell.length_a   1.000
_cell.length_b   1.000
_cell.length_c   1.000
_cell.angle_alpha   90.00
_cell.angle_beta   90.00
_cell.angle_gamma   90.00
#
_symmetry.space_group_name_H-M   'P 1'
#
loop_
_entity.id
_entity.type
_entity.pdbx_description
1 polymer ?
#
loop_
_entity_poly.entity_id
_entity_poly.type
_entity_poly.pdbx_seq_one_letter_code
_entity_poly.pdbx_strand_id
1 'polypeptide(L)'
;MKVTVSHLDEMRFEAKTERGQSFVIDCPVISPIEYFLAGLVACTTSDLIAIPKKQGKTVTGLSVEGDVVRNETAPCKFNTLHLDYRFDSDADDTAALRWVMGSIETYCSTINTVRDTTKITYSVTHNGKLLRENEEIISGQGADVDFGEIDACCSN
;
A
#
# COMPACT_ATOMS: atom_id res chain seq x y z
N MET A 1 -3.96 -12.39 13.97
CA MET A 1 -2.86 -12.53 12.99
C MET A 1 -1.53 -12.66 13.73
N LYS A 2 -0.69 -13.64 13.37
CA LYS A 2 0.61 -13.92 14.00
C LYS A 2 1.65 -14.26 12.93
N VAL A 3 2.84 -13.73 13.09
CA VAL A 3 4.02 -14.11 12.29
C VAL A 3 5.13 -14.48 13.26
N THR A 4 5.85 -15.58 12.98
CA THR A 4 7.03 -16.01 13.71
C THR A 4 8.24 -15.89 12.78
N VAL A 5 9.31 -15.28 13.26
CA VAL A 5 10.57 -15.18 12.52
C VAL A 5 11.63 -15.98 13.26
N SER A 6 12.26 -16.91 12.57
CA SER A 6 13.29 -17.80 13.10
C SER A 6 14.60 -17.60 12.34
N HIS A 7 15.70 -17.53 13.06
CA HIS A 7 17.02 -17.44 12.46
C HIS A 7 17.38 -18.78 11.79
N LEU A 8 17.92 -18.71 10.58
CA LEU A 8 18.42 -19.86 9.84
C LEU A 8 19.95 -19.92 9.93
N ASP A 9 20.60 -18.96 9.29
CA ASP A 9 22.06 -18.81 9.24
C ASP A 9 22.42 -17.36 8.91
N GLU A 10 23.61 -16.92 9.22
CA GLU A 10 24.10 -15.55 8.94
C GLU A 10 23.05 -14.45 9.19
N MET A 11 22.61 -13.76 8.14
CA MET A 11 21.55 -12.74 8.16
C MET A 11 20.28 -13.22 7.43
N ARG A 12 20.02 -14.53 7.45
CA ARG A 12 18.84 -15.15 6.84
C ARG A 12 17.88 -15.65 7.91
N PHE A 13 16.60 -15.42 7.65
CA PHE A 13 15.52 -15.75 8.56
C PHE A 13 14.35 -16.39 7.82
N GLU A 14 13.69 -17.37 8.42
CA GLU A 14 12.39 -17.85 7.96
C GLU A 14 11.27 -17.07 8.67
N ALA A 15 10.40 -16.45 7.90
CA ALA A 15 9.17 -15.88 8.38
C ALA A 15 8.01 -16.84 8.10
N LYS A 16 7.25 -17.20 9.13
CA LYS A 16 6.11 -18.13 9.04
C LYS A 16 4.85 -17.47 9.54
N THR A 17 3.81 -17.48 8.72
CA THR A 17 2.51 -16.93 9.06
C THR A 17 1.65 -17.94 9.84
N GLU A 18 0.67 -17.46 10.55
CA GLU A 18 -0.36 -18.28 11.21
C GLU A 18 -1.10 -19.22 10.25
N ARG A 19 -1.21 -18.83 8.96
CA ARG A 19 -1.83 -19.65 7.89
C ARG A 19 -0.90 -20.78 7.40
N GLY A 20 0.30 -20.94 7.98
CA GLY A 20 1.26 -21.99 7.63
C GLY A 20 2.12 -21.69 6.40
N GLN A 21 1.98 -20.51 5.79
CA GLN A 21 2.84 -20.08 4.68
C GLN A 21 4.17 -19.54 5.25
N SER A 22 5.27 -19.78 4.54
CA SER A 22 6.57 -19.24 4.91
C SER A 22 7.33 -18.66 3.73
N PHE A 23 8.25 -17.76 4.03
CA PHE A 23 9.22 -17.21 3.08
C PHE A 23 10.53 -16.90 3.79
N VAL A 24 11.62 -16.83 3.04
CA VAL A 24 12.95 -16.49 3.57
C VAL A 24 13.19 -15.00 3.38
N ILE A 25 13.65 -14.36 4.45
CA ILE A 25 14.19 -13.00 4.46
C ILE A 25 15.71 -13.14 4.41
N ASP A 26 16.33 -12.67 3.34
CA ASP A 26 17.77 -12.61 3.13
C ASP A 26 18.20 -11.15 3.17
N CYS A 27 18.63 -10.68 4.34
CA CYS A 27 18.87 -9.25 4.58
C CYS A 27 19.92 -8.60 3.67
N PRO A 28 21.00 -9.28 3.23
CA PRO A 28 21.90 -8.78 2.21
C PRO A 28 21.27 -8.58 0.83
N VAL A 29 20.19 -9.29 0.51
CA VAL A 29 19.51 -9.22 -0.80
C VAL A 29 18.38 -8.21 -0.79
N ILE A 30 17.47 -8.33 0.19
CA ILE A 30 16.35 -7.40 0.41
C ILE A 30 16.28 -7.14 1.91
N SER A 31 16.47 -5.91 2.32
CA SER A 31 16.45 -5.55 3.73
C SER A 31 15.04 -5.67 4.34
N PRO A 32 14.92 -5.91 5.65
CA PRO A 32 13.61 -5.96 6.32
C PRO A 32 12.74 -4.72 6.13
N ILE A 33 13.37 -3.54 5.97
CA ILE A 33 12.63 -2.31 5.75
C ILE A 33 12.07 -2.21 4.32
N GLU A 34 12.73 -2.83 3.34
CA GLU A 34 12.19 -2.94 1.97
C GLU A 34 11.02 -3.93 1.93
N TYR A 35 11.07 -5.05 2.66
CA TYR A 35 9.90 -5.93 2.84
C TYR A 35 8.73 -5.19 3.48
N PHE A 36 8.99 -4.35 4.48
CA PHE A 36 7.96 -3.53 5.11
C PHE A 36 7.32 -2.56 4.12
N LEU A 37 8.14 -1.83 3.35
CA LEU A 37 7.65 -0.92 2.32
C LEU A 37 6.88 -1.67 1.22
N ALA A 38 7.41 -2.80 0.75
CA ALA A 38 6.73 -3.63 -0.26
C ALA A 38 5.37 -4.12 0.24
N GLY A 39 5.27 -4.57 1.49
CA GLY A 39 3.99 -4.97 2.09
C GLY A 39 3.01 -3.81 2.21
N LEU A 40 3.51 -2.62 2.56
CA LEU A 40 2.70 -1.40 2.65
C LEU A 40 2.13 -1.03 1.28
N VAL A 41 2.96 -0.99 0.24
CA VAL A 41 2.55 -0.67 -1.13
C VAL A 41 1.63 -1.76 -1.70
N ALA A 42 1.93 -3.04 -1.47
CA ALA A 42 1.09 -4.15 -1.94
C ALA A 42 -0.32 -4.10 -1.33
N CYS A 43 -0.46 -3.67 -0.08
CA CYS A 43 -1.76 -3.54 0.57
C CYS A 43 -2.65 -2.54 -0.17
N THR A 44 -2.18 -1.31 -0.40
CA THR A 44 -2.96 -0.31 -1.16
C THR A 44 -3.17 -0.71 -2.63
N THR A 45 -2.19 -1.40 -3.24
CA THR A 45 -2.32 -1.91 -4.61
C THR A 45 -3.45 -2.95 -4.71
N SER A 46 -3.61 -3.82 -3.71
CA SER A 46 -4.69 -4.83 -3.71
C SER A 46 -6.08 -4.21 -3.65
N ASP A 47 -6.23 -3.08 -2.96
CA ASP A 47 -7.50 -2.35 -2.91
C ASP A 47 -7.90 -1.82 -4.29
N LEU A 48 -6.93 -1.40 -5.11
CA LEU A 48 -7.14 -0.94 -6.50
C LEU A 48 -7.54 -2.08 -7.46
N ILE A 49 -7.55 -3.31 -7.00
CA ILE A 49 -8.15 -4.45 -7.69
C ILE A 49 -9.52 -4.77 -7.08
N ALA A 50 -9.60 -4.80 -5.74
CA ALA A 50 -10.80 -5.23 -5.03
C ALA A 50 -11.97 -4.24 -5.18
N ILE A 51 -11.71 -2.94 -5.02
CA ILE A 51 -12.74 -1.89 -5.09
C ILE A 51 -13.37 -1.80 -6.48
N PRO A 52 -12.59 -1.65 -7.59
CA PRO A 52 -13.14 -1.65 -8.94
C PRO A 52 -13.92 -2.92 -9.28
N LYS A 53 -13.37 -4.08 -8.93
CA LYS A 53 -14.02 -5.39 -9.15
C LYS A 53 -15.44 -5.44 -8.54
N LYS A 54 -15.61 -4.92 -7.32
CA LYS A 54 -16.93 -4.81 -6.66
C LYS A 54 -17.91 -3.96 -7.46
N GLN A 55 -17.43 -2.99 -8.22
CA GLN A 55 -18.23 -2.12 -9.07
C GLN A 55 -18.38 -2.66 -10.52
N GLY A 56 -17.95 -3.88 -10.76
CA GLY A 56 -17.98 -4.50 -12.10
C GLY A 56 -17.00 -3.86 -13.08
N LYS A 57 -15.93 -3.22 -12.56
CA LYS A 57 -14.89 -2.56 -13.33
C LYS A 57 -13.59 -3.36 -13.32
N THR A 58 -12.77 -3.15 -14.35
CA THR A 58 -11.48 -3.82 -14.49
C THR A 58 -10.36 -2.78 -14.54
N VAL A 59 -9.32 -3.02 -13.76
CA VAL A 59 -8.07 -2.24 -13.78
C VAL A 59 -7.00 -3.04 -14.51
N THR A 60 -6.24 -2.38 -15.36
CA THR A 60 -5.10 -2.96 -16.10
C THR A 60 -3.89 -2.05 -15.97
N GLY A 61 -2.70 -2.58 -16.25
CA GLY A 61 -1.45 -1.81 -16.19
C GLY A 61 -1.15 -1.22 -14.81
N LEU A 62 -1.74 -1.76 -13.73
CA LEU A 62 -1.60 -1.23 -12.38
C LEU A 62 -0.16 -1.34 -11.90
N SER A 63 0.41 -0.20 -11.53
CA SER A 63 1.67 -0.06 -10.83
C SER A 63 1.52 0.98 -9.74
N VAL A 64 2.04 0.69 -8.56
CA VAL A 64 2.13 1.65 -7.47
C VAL A 64 3.58 1.70 -7.02
N GLU A 65 4.19 2.88 -7.10
CA GLU A 65 5.53 3.13 -6.59
C GLU A 65 5.42 3.78 -5.21
N GLY A 66 6.22 3.29 -4.26
CA GLY A 66 6.34 3.88 -2.93
C GLY A 66 7.76 4.41 -2.73
N ASP A 67 7.92 5.72 -2.61
CA ASP A 67 9.18 6.39 -2.32
C ASP A 67 9.20 6.93 -0.90
N VAL A 68 10.25 6.63 -0.14
CA VAL A 68 10.38 7.00 1.27
C VAL A 68 11.65 7.80 1.54
N VAL A 69 11.50 8.87 2.31
CA VAL A 69 12.63 9.56 2.93
C VAL A 69 12.72 9.13 4.40
N ARG A 70 13.90 8.70 4.81
CA ARG A 70 14.19 8.24 6.18
C ARG A 70 15.09 9.23 6.92
N ASN A 71 15.06 9.18 8.25
CA ASN A 71 16.08 9.85 9.06
C ASN A 71 17.48 9.33 8.71
N GLU A 72 18.46 10.22 8.61
CA GLU A 72 19.87 9.85 8.40
C GLU A 72 20.48 9.14 9.61
N THR A 73 19.97 9.46 10.81
CA THR A 73 20.42 8.87 12.07
C THR A 73 19.33 8.03 12.71
N ALA A 74 19.74 7.08 13.57
CA ALA A 74 18.79 6.24 14.31
C ALA A 74 17.74 7.12 15.06
N PRO A 75 16.46 6.69 15.01
CA PRO A 75 15.93 5.38 14.62
C PRO A 75 15.64 5.18 13.12
N CYS A 76 16.12 5.98 12.21
CA CYS A 76 16.00 5.84 10.74
C CYS A 76 14.56 5.50 10.27
N LYS A 77 13.56 6.05 10.93
CA LYS A 77 12.14 5.84 10.59
C LYS A 77 11.77 6.56 9.29
N PHE A 78 10.65 6.20 8.70
CA PHE A 78 10.08 6.95 7.58
C PHE A 78 9.63 8.34 8.05
N ASN A 79 10.13 9.38 7.39
CA ASN A 79 9.67 10.76 7.57
C ASN A 79 8.55 11.06 6.59
N THR A 80 8.77 10.72 5.32
CA THR A 80 7.81 10.90 4.25
C THR A 80 7.65 9.61 3.46
N LEU A 81 6.45 9.40 2.92
CA LEU A 81 6.14 8.37 1.95
C LEU A 81 5.36 9.04 0.81
N HIS A 82 5.83 8.88 -0.41
CA HIS A 82 5.08 9.25 -1.60
C HIS A 82 4.59 7.98 -2.29
N LEU A 83 3.32 7.98 -2.72
CA LEU A 83 2.68 6.88 -3.45
C LEU A 83 2.29 7.38 -4.84
N ASP A 84 2.89 6.83 -5.90
CA ASP A 84 2.55 7.14 -7.28
C ASP A 84 1.73 6.00 -7.89
N TYR A 85 0.44 6.24 -8.09
CA TYR A 85 -0.51 5.29 -8.66
C TYR A 85 -0.62 5.50 -10.17
N ARG A 86 -0.40 4.44 -10.93
CA ARG A 86 -0.56 4.43 -12.40
C ARG A 86 -1.37 3.22 -12.81
N PHE A 87 -2.47 3.45 -13.51
CA PHE A 87 -3.34 2.37 -14.00
C PHE A 87 -4.27 2.84 -15.11
N ASP A 88 -4.80 1.88 -15.84
CA ASP A 88 -5.84 2.07 -16.83
C ASP A 88 -7.12 1.37 -16.39
N SER A 89 -8.28 1.90 -16.80
CA SER A 89 -9.57 1.26 -16.57
C SER A 89 -10.64 1.75 -17.56
N ASP A 90 -11.77 1.06 -17.55
CA ASP A 90 -12.99 1.45 -18.29
C ASP A 90 -13.90 2.42 -17.53
N ALA A 91 -13.43 2.93 -16.38
CA ALA A 91 -14.16 3.91 -15.58
C ALA A 91 -13.77 5.35 -15.97
N ASP A 92 -14.56 6.30 -15.51
CA ASP A 92 -14.19 7.72 -15.61
C ASP A 92 -13.15 8.11 -14.55
N ASP A 93 -12.52 9.28 -14.76
CA ASP A 93 -11.47 9.79 -13.88
C ASP A 93 -11.95 10.01 -12.44
N THR A 94 -13.22 10.35 -12.24
CA THR A 94 -13.81 10.57 -10.92
C THR A 94 -13.92 9.27 -10.14
N ALA A 95 -14.39 8.22 -10.78
CA ALA A 95 -14.44 6.88 -10.16
C ALA A 95 -13.03 6.37 -9.85
N ALA A 96 -12.10 6.51 -10.78
CA ALA A 96 -10.70 6.12 -10.59
C ALA A 96 -10.06 6.82 -9.37
N LEU A 97 -10.24 8.14 -9.23
CA LEU A 97 -9.78 8.88 -8.05
C LEU A 97 -10.43 8.38 -6.76
N ARG A 98 -11.73 8.10 -6.76
CA ARG A 98 -12.45 7.60 -5.59
C ARG A 98 -11.91 6.23 -5.13
N TRP A 99 -11.46 5.39 -6.03
CA TRP A 99 -10.83 4.11 -5.66
C TRP A 99 -9.52 4.31 -4.91
N VAL A 100 -8.66 5.21 -5.39
CA VAL A 100 -7.41 5.56 -4.69
C VAL A 100 -7.74 6.18 -3.33
N MET A 101 -8.65 7.16 -3.29
CA MET A 101 -9.07 7.81 -2.03
C MET A 101 -9.66 6.80 -1.04
N GLY A 102 -10.50 5.88 -1.50
CA GLY A 102 -11.05 4.81 -0.67
C GLY A 102 -9.95 3.94 -0.06
N SER A 103 -8.96 3.53 -0.87
CA SER A 103 -7.81 2.78 -0.36
C SER A 103 -7.08 3.55 0.73
N ILE A 104 -6.52 4.71 0.40
CA ILE A 104 -5.60 5.43 1.31
C ILE A 104 -6.30 6.02 2.54
N GLU A 105 -7.57 6.38 2.45
CA GLU A 105 -8.30 7.00 3.56
C GLU A 105 -9.04 5.99 4.44
N THR A 106 -9.49 4.87 3.87
CA THR A 106 -10.41 3.96 4.57
C THR A 106 -9.89 2.53 4.66
N TYR A 107 -9.56 1.88 3.52
CA TYR A 107 -9.41 0.43 3.47
C TYR A 107 -7.99 -0.07 3.72
N CYS A 108 -6.96 0.66 3.30
CA CYS A 108 -5.58 0.18 3.41
C CYS A 108 -5.11 0.16 4.87
N SER A 109 -5.05 -1.04 5.47
CA SER A 109 -4.61 -1.23 6.85
C SER A 109 -3.20 -0.74 7.10
N THR A 110 -2.29 -0.92 6.15
CA THR A 110 -0.87 -0.53 6.31
C THR A 110 -0.68 0.98 6.24
N ILE A 111 -1.37 1.68 5.32
CA ILE A 111 -1.38 3.15 5.28
C ILE A 111 -1.93 3.70 6.58
N ASN A 112 -3.08 3.19 7.03
CA ASN A 112 -3.70 3.63 8.29
C ASN A 112 -2.86 3.32 9.52
N THR A 113 -1.96 2.32 9.46
CA THR A 113 -1.03 2.01 10.56
C THR A 113 0.11 3.04 10.67
N VAL A 114 0.55 3.63 9.56
CA VAL A 114 1.74 4.52 9.55
C VAL A 114 1.41 6.00 9.41
N ARG A 115 0.16 6.37 9.10
CA ARG A 115 -0.22 7.76 8.77
C ARG A 115 0.07 8.78 9.87
N ASP A 116 -0.01 8.40 11.15
CA ASP A 116 0.20 9.31 12.27
C ASP A 116 1.68 9.59 12.54
N THR A 117 2.58 8.84 11.92
CA THR A 117 4.03 8.93 12.14
C THR A 117 4.83 9.26 10.90
N THR A 118 4.20 9.23 9.74
CA THR A 118 4.83 9.43 8.43
C THR A 118 3.98 10.40 7.62
N LYS A 119 4.59 11.47 7.11
CA LYS A 119 3.89 12.37 6.18
C LYS A 119 3.69 11.64 4.85
N ILE A 120 2.43 11.46 4.43
CA ILE A 120 2.09 10.71 3.22
C ILE A 120 1.52 11.65 2.17
N THR A 121 2.07 11.55 0.96
CA THR A 121 1.56 12.22 -0.24
C THR A 121 1.30 11.20 -1.34
N TYR A 122 0.50 11.57 -2.32
CA TYR A 122 0.20 10.69 -3.44
C TYR A 122 0.02 11.43 -4.76
N SER A 123 0.29 10.73 -5.85
CA SER A 123 -0.02 11.12 -7.22
C SER A 123 -0.85 10.04 -7.90
N VAL A 124 -1.70 10.43 -8.86
CA VAL A 124 -2.56 9.49 -9.59
C VAL A 124 -2.52 9.78 -11.07
N THR A 125 -2.12 8.79 -11.86
CA THR A 125 -2.21 8.79 -13.32
C THR A 125 -3.20 7.70 -13.76
N HIS A 126 -4.25 8.09 -14.45
CA HIS A 126 -5.28 7.19 -14.96
C HIS A 126 -5.43 7.35 -16.47
N ASN A 127 -5.38 6.24 -17.22
CA ASN A 127 -5.44 6.25 -18.70
C ASN A 127 -4.44 7.23 -19.33
N GLY A 128 -3.21 7.29 -18.77
CA GLY A 128 -2.16 8.20 -19.20
C GLY A 128 -2.33 9.68 -18.82
N LYS A 129 -3.40 10.03 -18.11
CA LYS A 129 -3.67 11.41 -17.66
C LYS A 129 -3.37 11.58 -16.18
N LEU A 130 -2.55 12.57 -15.83
CA LEU A 130 -2.28 12.94 -14.45
C LEU A 130 -3.53 13.61 -13.84
N LEU A 131 -4.09 13.01 -12.79
CA LEU A 131 -5.29 13.48 -12.10
C LEU A 131 -4.99 14.21 -10.80
N ARG A 132 -3.94 13.78 -10.10
CA ARG A 132 -3.43 14.36 -8.86
C ARG A 132 -1.91 14.33 -8.85
N GLU A 133 -1.30 15.32 -8.24
CA GLU A 133 0.15 15.43 -8.14
C GLU A 133 0.55 15.89 -6.73
N ASN A 134 1.33 15.07 -6.01
CA ASN A 134 1.87 15.37 -4.68
C ASN A 134 0.84 15.87 -3.65
N GLU A 135 -0.39 15.39 -3.71
CA GLU A 135 -1.41 15.76 -2.74
C GLU A 135 -1.18 15.04 -1.40
N GLU A 136 -1.42 15.71 -0.29
CA GLU A 136 -1.39 15.09 1.04
C GLU A 136 -2.66 14.29 1.27
N ILE A 137 -2.54 13.14 1.98
CA ILE A 137 -3.72 12.41 2.44
C ILE A 137 -4.47 13.23 3.49
N ILE A 138 -5.77 13.14 3.46
CA ILE A 138 -6.62 13.75 4.47
C ILE A 138 -6.55 12.90 5.76
N SER A 139 -7.02 13.41 6.87
CA SER A 139 -6.76 12.87 8.23
C SER A 139 -7.39 11.50 8.56
N GLY A 140 -7.78 10.67 7.60
CA GLY A 140 -8.25 9.30 7.87
C GLY A 140 -9.57 9.18 8.62
N GLN A 141 -10.35 10.22 8.70
CA GLN A 141 -11.67 10.19 9.32
C GLN A 141 -12.78 9.90 8.29
N GLY A 142 -12.54 8.88 7.46
CA GLY A 142 -13.55 8.43 6.53
C GLY A 142 -14.06 9.60 5.70
N ALA A 143 -13.20 10.09 4.81
CA ALA A 143 -13.75 10.85 3.70
C ALA A 143 -14.96 10.07 3.18
N ASP A 144 -15.96 10.75 2.62
CA ASP A 144 -17.21 10.20 2.06
C ASP A 144 -16.98 9.13 0.96
N VAL A 145 -15.97 8.24 1.14
CA VAL A 145 -15.52 7.22 0.21
C VAL A 145 -15.65 5.86 0.87
N ASP A 146 -16.89 5.47 1.11
CA ASP A 146 -17.24 4.12 1.58
C ASP A 146 -17.75 3.28 0.40
N PHE A 147 -17.12 2.14 0.19
CA PHE A 147 -17.54 1.14 -0.78
C PHE A 147 -18.18 -0.10 -0.11
N GLY A 148 -18.42 -0.06 1.20
CA GLY A 148 -18.86 -1.21 2.01
C GLY A 148 -17.78 -2.28 2.09
N GLU A 149 -18.15 -3.52 2.44
CA GLU A 149 -17.18 -4.62 2.53
C GLU A 149 -16.50 -4.87 1.17
N ILE A 150 -15.18 -4.90 1.15
CA ILE A 150 -14.36 -5.24 -0.01
C ILE A 150 -13.57 -6.53 0.26
N ASP A 151 -13.40 -7.35 -0.77
CA ASP A 151 -12.57 -8.56 -0.70
C ASP A 151 -11.12 -8.22 -1.06
N ALA A 152 -10.47 -7.46 -0.19
CA ALA A 152 -9.06 -7.10 -0.32
C ALA A 152 -8.17 -8.07 0.45
N CYS A 153 -6.87 -8.10 0.15
CA CYS A 153 -5.93 -9.06 0.76
C CYS A 153 -5.80 -8.92 2.28
N CYS A 154 -6.21 -7.78 2.85
CA CYS A 154 -6.21 -7.50 4.29
C CYS A 154 -7.56 -7.76 4.96
N SER A 155 -8.59 -8.17 4.22
CA SER A 155 -9.86 -8.63 4.79
C SER A 155 -9.63 -10.01 5.41
N ASN A 156 -9.98 -10.15 6.69
CA ASN A 156 -9.86 -11.43 7.43
C ASN A 156 -10.99 -12.39 7.06
#